data_db4824f55672db7456c5baca3493ec18
#
_entry.id   db4824f55672db7456c5baca3493ec18
#
_cell.length_a   1.000
_cell.length_b   1.000
_cell.length_c   1.000
_cell.angle_alpha   90.00
_cell.angle_beta   90.00
_cell.angle_gamma   90.00
#
_symmetry.space_group_name_H-M   'P 1'
#
loop_
_entity.id
_entity.type
_entity.pdbx_description
1 polymer ?
#
loop_
_entity_poly.entity_id
_entity_poly.type
_entity_poly.pdbx_seq_one_letter_code
_entity_poly.pdbx_strand_id
1 'polypeptide(L)'
;MPPFTRRRKKISGRGHGDVSKHGQAGGVPVFAGAQGCVFKPSLKCKNQPHNPNDGNVSKLEDKESATSEMREYEKIRVYLKTIPNYQNYFSVKADMCEPAPLEAHDLVKFDDVCTNMKRHDINAANVNARLSQLRMINMPDLGIDLQDWLMRGHFDAARLHRLNEYISKILVRAVVPMNQRGVIHNDLKSENLLVDRNNHVRIIDWGLAGTTTPEQVIPVRHFMNNPVSFNRPFSTMVISSDVCDLYSSKVLNSMTNLETELTVARVKEFTSALYKLYIDEFDIKGYEYFQYIFKSMYGESHAKSMLHDAVSTYTAEILYHFTDRANRTFRMTEYFEKVYRYNTDVWGTMSVLYSIFMLPRTSFIMSDAAYHDMLRRYRSLFSTVVFANGHERMNVSRVVQHLRHINVAVFKFKNKNRTVRVRFNIKPAATKKAKAWIAARVPTPYPMYPMR
;
A
#
# COMPACT_ATOMS: atom_id res chain seq x y z
N MET A 1 19.90 10.97 -16.08
CA MET A 1 18.99 11.98 -15.49
C MET A 1 19.19 11.94 -13.98
N PRO A 2 19.34 13.08 -13.27
CA PRO A 2 19.54 13.08 -11.84
C PRO A 2 18.24 12.67 -11.13
N PRO A 3 18.31 12.06 -9.92
CA PRO A 3 17.16 11.61 -9.19
C PRO A 3 16.25 12.79 -8.84
N PHE A 4 14.95 12.61 -8.98
CA PHE A 4 13.94 13.56 -8.54
C PHE A 4 14.03 13.75 -7.01
N THR A 5 14.96 14.61 -6.61
CA THR A 5 14.92 15.20 -5.27
C THR A 5 13.81 16.24 -5.28
N ARG A 6 12.61 15.88 -4.82
CA ARG A 6 11.65 16.86 -4.32
C ARG A 6 12.38 17.67 -3.24
N ARG A 7 12.90 18.85 -3.61
CA ARG A 7 13.39 19.85 -2.66
C ARG A 7 12.23 20.27 -1.75
N ARG A 8 12.02 19.54 -0.65
CA ARG A 8 11.35 20.12 0.51
C ARG A 8 12.29 21.17 1.07
N LYS A 9 12.01 22.45 0.86
CA LYS A 9 12.64 23.54 1.59
C LYS A 9 12.45 23.26 3.08
N LYS A 10 13.57 23.07 3.80
CA LYS A 10 13.59 23.05 5.25
C LYS A 10 12.98 24.36 5.75
N ILE A 11 11.83 24.29 6.38
CA ILE A 11 11.28 25.38 7.17
C ILE A 11 11.83 25.18 8.58
N SER A 12 12.96 25.82 8.86
CA SER A 12 13.42 26.07 10.23
C SER A 12 12.69 27.30 10.72
N GLY A 13 11.72 27.14 11.57
CA GLY A 13 11.00 28.21 12.22
C GLY A 13 10.86 27.92 13.71
N ARG A 14 11.90 28.23 14.51
CA ARG A 14 11.71 28.56 15.92
C ARG A 14 11.13 29.96 15.98
N GLY A 15 9.89 30.08 16.41
CA GLY A 15 9.24 31.31 16.78
C GLY A 15 8.24 30.96 17.88
N HIS A 16 8.65 31.07 19.14
CA HIS A 16 7.73 31.24 20.24
C HIS A 16 7.21 32.68 20.12
N GLY A 17 6.06 32.83 19.48
CA GLY A 17 5.30 34.07 19.45
C GLY A 17 4.03 33.89 20.27
N ASP A 18 3.81 34.81 21.15
CA ASP A 18 2.65 35.00 22.01
C ASP A 18 1.32 34.71 21.28
N VAL A 19 0.54 33.77 21.79
CA VAL A 19 -0.82 33.49 21.31
C VAL A 19 -1.76 34.53 21.93
N SER A 20 -1.89 35.65 21.24
CA SER A 20 -2.99 36.61 21.51
C SER A 20 -4.34 35.95 21.12
N LYS A 21 -5.30 36.06 22.02
CA LYS A 21 -6.71 35.64 21.90
C LYS A 21 -7.37 36.35 20.72
N HIS A 22 -7.28 35.76 19.52
CA HIS A 22 -8.13 36.15 18.37
C HIS A 22 -8.78 34.89 17.82
N GLY A 23 -10.04 35.05 17.38
CA GLY A 23 -11.00 34.00 17.01
C GLY A 23 -10.36 32.83 16.24
N GLN A 24 -10.77 31.65 16.62
CA GLN A 24 -10.24 30.38 16.12
C GLN A 24 -10.39 30.31 14.60
N ALA A 25 -9.29 30.45 13.94
CA ALA A 25 -9.14 30.41 12.50
C ALA A 25 -9.17 28.95 12.01
N GLY A 26 -9.65 28.69 10.79
CA GLY A 26 -9.62 27.38 10.11
C GLY A 26 -8.19 26.85 9.89
N GLY A 27 -7.99 25.93 8.97
CA GLY A 27 -6.71 25.25 8.80
C GLY A 27 -5.86 25.79 7.67
N VAL A 28 -4.54 25.62 7.79
CA VAL A 28 -3.61 25.85 6.67
C VAL A 28 -3.48 24.59 5.82
N PRO A 29 -3.23 24.70 4.50
CA PRO A 29 -2.98 23.56 3.65
C PRO A 29 -1.66 22.88 4.05
N VAL A 30 -1.70 21.57 4.24
CA VAL A 30 -0.55 20.76 4.70
C VAL A 30 -0.08 19.75 3.67
N PHE A 31 -0.98 19.30 2.80
CA PHE A 31 -0.67 18.24 1.83
C PHE A 31 -1.63 18.34 0.62
N ALA A 32 -1.11 18.01 -0.59
CA ALA A 32 -1.94 17.78 -1.77
C ALA A 32 -1.90 16.31 -2.15
N GLY A 33 -3.07 15.67 -2.16
CA GLY A 33 -3.28 14.36 -2.75
C GLY A 33 -3.47 14.43 -4.27
N ALA A 34 -3.83 13.30 -4.88
CA ALA A 34 -4.08 13.25 -6.32
C ALA A 34 -5.30 14.10 -6.74
N GLN A 35 -6.34 14.16 -5.91
CA GLN A 35 -7.62 14.78 -6.22
C GLN A 35 -7.92 16.03 -5.38
N GLY A 36 -7.35 16.17 -4.17
CA GLY A 36 -7.71 17.23 -3.24
C GLY A 36 -6.55 17.78 -2.43
N CYS A 37 -6.81 18.84 -1.71
CA CYS A 37 -5.87 19.51 -0.82
C CYS A 37 -6.31 19.34 0.64
N VAL A 38 -5.42 18.89 1.51
CA VAL A 38 -5.70 18.63 2.94
C VAL A 38 -5.32 19.85 3.78
N PHE A 39 -6.24 20.26 4.64
CA PHE A 39 -6.10 21.36 5.58
C PHE A 39 -6.09 20.86 7.02
N LYS A 40 -5.26 21.45 7.85
CA LYS A 40 -5.15 21.14 9.28
C LYS A 40 -4.92 22.40 10.11
N PRO A 41 -5.77 22.63 11.14
CA PRO A 41 -7.01 21.91 11.47
C PRO A 41 -8.05 21.97 10.35
N SER A 42 -9.24 21.39 10.58
CA SER A 42 -10.31 21.35 9.59
C SER A 42 -10.78 22.76 9.18
N LEU A 43 -11.22 22.92 7.94
CA LEU A 43 -11.87 24.13 7.44
C LEU A 43 -13.33 24.20 7.95
N LYS A 44 -13.91 25.40 7.90
CA LYS A 44 -15.31 25.64 8.28
C LYS A 44 -16.28 25.16 7.20
N CYS A 45 -17.29 24.39 7.60
CA CYS A 45 -18.44 24.07 6.75
C CYS A 45 -19.42 25.28 6.70
N LYS A 46 -20.01 25.50 5.54
CA LYS A 46 -21.06 26.51 5.36
C LYS A 46 -22.27 26.19 6.25
N ASN A 47 -22.76 27.21 6.97
CA ASN A 47 -23.92 27.11 7.84
C ASN A 47 -23.82 26.05 8.98
N GLN A 48 -22.60 25.69 9.39
CA GLN A 48 -22.36 24.79 10.51
C GLN A 48 -21.44 25.43 11.56
N PRO A 49 -21.60 25.08 12.85
CA PRO A 49 -20.64 25.48 13.86
C PRO A 49 -19.27 24.84 13.56
N HIS A 50 -18.22 25.62 13.77
CA HIS A 50 -16.85 25.17 13.54
C HIS A 50 -16.04 25.17 14.84
N ASN A 51 -15.37 24.07 15.10
CA ASN A 51 -14.39 23.94 16.18
C ASN A 51 -13.06 23.44 15.60
N PRO A 52 -12.06 24.28 15.39
CA PRO A 52 -10.77 23.86 14.84
C PRO A 52 -9.98 22.91 15.76
N ASN A 53 -10.44 22.74 17.01
CA ASN A 53 -9.83 21.81 17.97
C ASN A 53 -10.61 20.48 18.08
N ASP A 54 -11.49 20.17 17.14
CA ASP A 54 -12.28 18.94 17.11
C ASP A 54 -11.46 17.69 16.74
N GLY A 55 -10.18 17.88 16.41
CA GLY A 55 -9.28 16.82 16.01
C GLY A 55 -9.51 16.31 14.60
N ASN A 56 -10.16 17.12 13.74
CA ASN A 56 -10.38 16.78 12.35
C ASN A 56 -9.41 17.50 11.40
N VAL A 57 -9.30 16.97 10.19
CA VAL A 57 -8.70 17.58 9.01
C VAL A 57 -9.75 17.66 7.91
N SER A 58 -9.59 18.59 6.97
CA SER A 58 -10.47 18.70 5.80
C SER A 58 -9.71 18.42 4.52
N LYS A 59 -10.30 17.64 3.63
CA LYS A 59 -9.85 17.47 2.25
C LYS A 59 -10.76 18.26 1.33
N LEU A 60 -10.24 19.30 0.69
CA LEU A 60 -10.96 20.16 -0.26
C LEU A 60 -10.75 19.62 -1.67
N GLU A 61 -11.82 19.30 -2.36
CA GLU A 61 -11.84 18.70 -3.69
C GLU A 61 -12.90 19.32 -4.58
N ASP A 62 -12.83 19.07 -5.90
CA ASP A 62 -13.97 19.34 -6.76
C ASP A 62 -15.18 18.48 -6.35
N LYS A 63 -16.37 19.00 -6.64
CA LYS A 63 -17.65 18.41 -6.20
C LYS A 63 -17.84 16.97 -6.70
N GLU A 64 -17.41 16.66 -7.91
CA GLU A 64 -17.59 15.36 -8.54
C GLU A 64 -16.68 14.33 -7.87
N SER A 65 -15.40 14.64 -7.73
CA SER A 65 -14.41 13.81 -7.04
C SER A 65 -14.83 13.52 -5.60
N ALA A 66 -15.18 14.54 -4.82
CA ALA A 66 -15.62 14.39 -3.44
C ALA A 66 -16.88 13.49 -3.31
N THR A 67 -17.85 13.69 -4.21
CA THR A 67 -19.08 12.89 -4.21
C THR A 67 -18.79 11.42 -4.55
N SER A 68 -17.91 11.18 -5.51
CA SER A 68 -17.48 9.83 -5.89
C SER A 68 -16.73 9.16 -4.74
N GLU A 69 -15.79 9.87 -4.11
CA GLU A 69 -15.02 9.36 -2.96
C GLU A 69 -15.94 8.99 -1.80
N MET A 70 -16.89 9.86 -1.42
CA MET A 70 -17.84 9.57 -0.35
C MET A 70 -18.74 8.38 -0.65
N ARG A 71 -19.14 8.18 -1.91
CA ARG A 71 -19.93 7.01 -2.31
C ARG A 71 -19.12 5.71 -2.12
N GLU A 72 -17.85 5.71 -2.47
CA GLU A 72 -16.98 4.54 -2.25
C GLU A 72 -16.73 4.32 -0.74
N TYR A 73 -16.50 5.36 0.04
CA TYR A 73 -16.42 5.26 1.50
C TYR A 73 -17.64 4.54 2.11
N GLU A 74 -18.86 4.94 1.73
CA GLU A 74 -20.09 4.34 2.26
C GLU A 74 -20.22 2.87 1.87
N LYS A 75 -19.95 2.50 0.63
CA LYS A 75 -19.97 1.11 0.18
C LYS A 75 -19.00 0.25 0.99
N ILE A 76 -17.75 0.68 1.10
CA ILE A 76 -16.69 -0.06 1.76
C ILE A 76 -16.95 -0.17 3.26
N ARG A 77 -17.47 0.89 3.88
CA ARG A 77 -17.77 0.95 5.31
C ARG A 77 -18.73 -0.15 5.76
N VAL A 78 -19.69 -0.53 4.93
CA VAL A 78 -20.65 -1.62 5.23
C VAL A 78 -19.90 -2.93 5.48
N TYR A 79 -18.94 -3.27 4.63
CA TYR A 79 -18.15 -4.51 4.77
C TYR A 79 -17.16 -4.43 5.93
N LEU A 80 -16.46 -3.30 6.08
CA LEU A 80 -15.43 -3.14 7.10
C LEU A 80 -15.99 -3.15 8.52
N LYS A 81 -17.21 -2.64 8.74
CA LYS A 81 -17.90 -2.69 10.05
C LYS A 81 -18.08 -4.10 10.59
N THR A 82 -18.06 -5.11 9.74
CA THR A 82 -18.16 -6.52 10.15
C THR A 82 -16.84 -7.07 10.72
N ILE A 83 -15.73 -6.32 10.62
CA ILE A 83 -14.43 -6.68 11.17
C ILE A 83 -14.36 -6.24 12.63
N PRO A 84 -14.03 -7.13 13.58
CA PRO A 84 -13.92 -6.76 14.98
C PRO A 84 -12.93 -5.60 15.19
N ASN A 85 -13.37 -4.57 15.91
CA ASN A 85 -12.57 -3.36 16.20
C ASN A 85 -12.04 -2.64 14.94
N TYR A 86 -12.82 -2.64 13.87
CA TYR A 86 -12.45 -2.07 12.56
C TYR A 86 -11.92 -0.63 12.66
N GLN A 87 -12.46 0.19 13.55
CA GLN A 87 -12.07 1.58 13.80
C GLN A 87 -10.60 1.73 14.23
N ASN A 88 -9.99 0.67 14.78
CA ASN A 88 -8.59 0.67 15.16
C ASN A 88 -7.65 0.52 13.96
N TYR A 89 -8.17 0.10 12.80
CA TYR A 89 -7.38 -0.26 11.63
C TYR A 89 -7.76 0.50 10.36
N PHE A 90 -8.97 1.09 10.32
CA PHE A 90 -9.49 1.75 9.12
C PHE A 90 -10.02 3.13 9.45
N SER A 91 -9.67 4.11 8.62
CA SER A 91 -10.32 5.41 8.61
C SER A 91 -11.45 5.38 7.58
N VAL A 92 -12.66 5.22 8.07
CA VAL A 92 -13.89 5.22 7.26
C VAL A 92 -14.96 6.14 7.86
N LYS A 93 -14.55 7.04 8.76
CA LYS A 93 -15.40 8.10 9.27
C LYS A 93 -15.06 9.36 8.48
N ALA A 94 -15.98 9.80 7.66
CA ALA A 94 -15.87 11.02 6.87
C ALA A 94 -17.25 11.63 6.74
N ASP A 95 -17.30 12.97 6.75
CA ASP A 95 -18.52 13.75 6.56
C ASP A 95 -18.26 14.81 5.49
N MET A 96 -19.14 14.90 4.48
CA MET A 96 -19.00 15.85 3.39
C MET A 96 -19.87 17.09 3.62
N CYS A 97 -19.32 18.27 3.36
CA CYS A 97 -20.07 19.53 3.41
C CYS A 97 -19.65 20.52 2.31
N GLU A 98 -20.40 21.60 2.18
CA GLU A 98 -19.97 22.77 1.42
C GLU A 98 -18.98 23.58 2.25
N PRO A 99 -17.83 24.01 1.69
CA PRO A 99 -16.91 24.87 2.40
C PRO A 99 -17.52 26.26 2.61
N ALA A 100 -17.30 26.85 3.78
CA ALA A 100 -17.50 28.31 3.98
C ALA A 100 -16.38 29.05 3.26
N PRO A 101 -16.50 30.39 3.07
CA PRO A 101 -15.40 31.19 2.53
C PRO A 101 -14.12 30.98 3.34
N LEU A 102 -13.02 30.66 2.62
CA LEU A 102 -11.70 30.50 3.19
C LEU A 102 -11.17 31.84 3.67
N GLU A 103 -10.65 31.89 4.86
CA GLU A 103 -10.08 33.10 5.46
C GLU A 103 -8.63 33.33 4.98
N ALA A 104 -8.09 34.51 5.21
CA ALA A 104 -6.74 34.87 4.74
C ALA A 104 -5.66 33.89 5.19
N HIS A 105 -5.79 33.32 6.40
CA HIS A 105 -4.81 32.36 6.93
C HIS A 105 -4.97 30.96 6.30
N ASP A 106 -6.18 30.55 5.87
CA ASP A 106 -6.42 29.28 5.14
C ASP A 106 -5.74 29.31 3.77
N LEU A 107 -5.57 30.50 3.21
CA LEU A 107 -4.96 30.73 1.92
C LEU A 107 -3.43 30.82 1.97
N VAL A 108 -2.83 30.83 3.16
CA VAL A 108 -1.37 30.84 3.31
C VAL A 108 -0.78 29.61 2.68
N LYS A 109 0.10 29.78 1.68
CA LYS A 109 0.72 28.70 0.88
C LYS A 109 -0.27 27.85 0.08
N PHE A 110 -1.48 28.31 -0.15
CA PHE A 110 -2.48 27.56 -0.94
C PHE A 110 -1.92 27.15 -2.30
N ASP A 111 -1.37 28.07 -3.07
CA ASP A 111 -0.86 27.80 -4.41
C ASP A 111 0.42 26.96 -4.43
N ASP A 112 1.18 26.95 -3.34
CA ASP A 112 2.39 26.15 -3.19
C ASP A 112 2.09 24.70 -2.81
N VAL A 113 1.04 24.49 -1.99
CA VAL A 113 0.67 23.19 -1.45
C VAL A 113 -0.43 22.54 -2.30
N CYS A 114 -1.51 23.26 -2.60
CA CYS A 114 -2.68 22.74 -3.31
C CYS A 114 -2.47 22.71 -4.84
N THR A 115 -1.32 22.23 -5.29
CA THR A 115 -0.91 22.27 -6.71
C THR A 115 -1.85 21.52 -7.66
N ASN A 116 -2.57 20.52 -7.16
CA ASN A 116 -3.57 19.75 -7.90
C ASN A 116 -4.82 20.56 -8.24
N MET A 117 -5.18 21.58 -7.42
CA MET A 117 -6.33 22.46 -7.67
C MET A 117 -6.14 23.32 -8.94
N LYS A 118 -4.89 23.52 -9.38
CA LYS A 118 -4.56 24.21 -10.64
C LYS A 118 -5.13 23.52 -11.88
N ARG A 119 -5.39 22.22 -11.82
CA ARG A 119 -6.03 21.48 -12.92
C ARG A 119 -7.49 21.90 -13.16
N HIS A 120 -8.10 22.52 -12.15
CA HIS A 120 -9.46 23.06 -12.18
C HIS A 120 -9.44 24.59 -12.24
N ASP A 121 -8.30 25.23 -12.57
CA ASP A 121 -8.08 26.67 -12.57
C ASP A 121 -8.42 27.34 -11.22
N ILE A 122 -8.20 26.63 -10.10
CA ILE A 122 -8.44 27.11 -8.75
C ILE A 122 -7.11 27.46 -8.09
N ASN A 123 -7.04 28.68 -7.53
CA ASN A 123 -5.90 29.23 -6.82
C ASN A 123 -6.36 30.10 -5.64
N ALA A 124 -5.42 30.60 -4.84
CA ALA A 124 -5.74 31.41 -3.66
C ALA A 124 -6.57 32.67 -3.97
N ALA A 125 -6.40 33.25 -5.14
CA ALA A 125 -7.12 34.51 -5.52
C ALA A 125 -8.59 34.23 -5.90
N ASN A 126 -8.93 33.06 -6.41
CA ASN A 126 -10.26 32.78 -6.97
C ASN A 126 -11.04 31.66 -6.26
N VAL A 127 -10.45 30.93 -5.31
CA VAL A 127 -11.11 29.79 -4.65
C VAL A 127 -12.43 30.17 -4.01
N ASN A 128 -12.50 31.34 -3.35
CA ASN A 128 -13.74 31.82 -2.72
C ASN A 128 -14.86 32.14 -3.72
N ALA A 129 -14.53 32.51 -4.94
CA ALA A 129 -15.51 32.70 -6.00
C ALA A 129 -16.01 31.39 -6.61
N ARG A 130 -15.29 30.28 -6.37
CA ARG A 130 -15.57 28.95 -6.94
C ARG A 130 -16.02 27.90 -5.92
N LEU A 131 -16.40 28.29 -4.69
CA LEU A 131 -16.79 27.36 -3.61
C LEU A 131 -17.98 26.46 -3.99
N SER A 132 -18.88 26.91 -4.84
CA SER A 132 -20.00 26.08 -5.32
C SER A 132 -19.57 24.86 -6.12
N GLN A 133 -18.38 24.92 -6.73
CA GLN A 133 -17.76 23.81 -7.48
C GLN A 133 -16.99 22.85 -6.58
N LEU A 134 -16.81 23.20 -5.32
CA LEU A 134 -15.99 22.45 -4.36
C LEU A 134 -16.85 21.75 -3.31
N ARG A 135 -16.29 20.69 -2.75
CA ARG A 135 -16.77 20.02 -1.54
C ARG A 135 -15.59 19.77 -0.62
N MET A 136 -15.92 19.61 0.63
CA MET A 136 -14.98 19.35 1.69
C MET A 136 -15.35 18.05 2.38
N ILE A 137 -14.38 17.17 2.51
CA ILE A 137 -14.50 15.91 3.27
C ILE A 137 -13.77 16.11 4.59
N ASN A 138 -14.51 16.12 5.69
CA ASN A 138 -13.97 16.18 7.05
C ASN A 138 -13.72 14.78 7.58
N MET A 139 -12.54 14.55 8.11
CA MET A 139 -12.13 13.25 8.65
C MET A 139 -11.24 13.45 9.89
N PRO A 140 -11.18 12.45 10.81
CA PRO A 140 -10.29 12.53 11.97
C PRO A 140 -8.82 12.71 11.58
N ASP A 141 -8.10 13.56 12.33
CA ASP A 141 -6.63 13.62 12.27
C ASP A 141 -6.04 12.38 12.92
N LEU A 142 -5.54 11.47 12.12
CA LEU A 142 -5.01 10.18 12.56
C LEU A 142 -3.48 10.17 12.68
N GLY A 143 -2.86 11.34 12.72
CA GLY A 143 -1.42 11.47 12.93
C GLY A 143 -0.61 11.72 11.67
N ILE A 144 0.53 11.04 11.53
CA ILE A 144 1.43 11.20 10.38
C ILE A 144 1.43 9.94 9.52
N ASP A 145 1.66 10.09 8.23
CA ASP A 145 1.84 8.93 7.36
C ASP A 145 3.10 8.14 7.71
N LEU A 146 3.07 6.85 7.40
CA LEU A 146 4.16 5.94 7.73
C LEU A 146 5.43 6.24 6.92
N GLN A 147 5.33 6.88 5.75
CA GLN A 147 6.48 7.36 5.00
C GLN A 147 7.21 8.47 5.76
N ASP A 148 6.48 9.47 6.25
CA ASP A 148 7.03 10.52 7.11
C ASP A 148 7.60 9.93 8.41
N TRP A 149 6.91 8.95 9.00
CA TRP A 149 7.42 8.25 10.17
C TRP A 149 8.74 7.53 9.86
N LEU A 150 8.86 6.84 8.73
CA LEU A 150 10.08 6.17 8.27
C LEU A 150 11.25 7.14 8.08
N MET A 151 10.97 8.32 7.53
CA MET A 151 11.98 9.34 7.22
C MET A 151 12.43 10.17 8.42
N ARG A 152 11.69 10.14 9.55
CA ARG A 152 12.01 10.90 10.76
C ARG A 152 12.86 10.07 11.71
N GLY A 153 14.14 10.47 11.89
CA GLY A 153 15.06 9.90 12.87
C GLY A 153 15.70 8.59 12.43
N HIS A 154 16.43 7.99 13.36
CA HIS A 154 17.23 6.81 13.11
C HIS A 154 16.54 5.52 13.53
N PHE A 155 16.89 4.41 12.88
CA PHE A 155 16.42 3.07 13.21
C PHE A 155 17.37 2.39 14.20
N ASP A 156 16.94 2.33 15.45
CA ASP A 156 17.49 1.38 16.43
C ASP A 156 16.66 0.08 16.43
N ALA A 157 17.06 -0.87 17.26
CA ALA A 157 16.35 -2.14 17.39
C ALA A 157 14.88 -1.98 17.81
N ALA A 158 14.57 -0.98 18.66
CA ALA A 158 13.21 -0.76 19.15
C ALA A 158 12.30 -0.17 18.03
N ARG A 159 12.84 0.78 17.26
CA ARG A 159 12.10 1.39 16.14
C ARG A 159 11.86 0.38 15.00
N LEU A 160 12.86 -0.45 14.69
CA LEU A 160 12.70 -1.53 13.71
C LEU A 160 11.66 -2.57 14.15
N HIS A 161 11.72 -2.97 15.43
CA HIS A 161 10.71 -3.85 16.02
C HIS A 161 9.31 -3.26 15.88
N ARG A 162 9.15 -1.97 16.16
CA ARG A 162 7.86 -1.26 16.04
C ARG A 162 7.34 -1.27 14.61
N LEU A 163 8.20 -1.01 13.63
CA LEU A 163 7.82 -1.10 12.21
C LEU A 163 7.29 -2.49 11.85
N ASN A 164 8.02 -3.53 12.23
CA ASN A 164 7.63 -4.91 11.96
C ASN A 164 6.32 -5.30 12.68
N GLU A 165 6.07 -4.75 13.88
CA GLU A 165 4.80 -4.91 14.60
C GLU A 165 3.65 -4.19 13.88
N TYR A 166 3.85 -3.00 13.34
CA TYR A 166 2.86 -2.28 12.55
C TYR A 166 2.45 -3.10 11.33
N ILE A 167 3.42 -3.55 10.54
CA ILE A 167 3.17 -4.38 9.35
C ILE A 167 2.45 -5.67 9.73
N SER A 168 2.92 -6.38 10.75
CA SER A 168 2.29 -7.62 11.22
C SER A 168 0.84 -7.42 11.68
N LYS A 169 0.57 -6.35 12.42
CA LYS A 169 -0.79 -6.02 12.91
C LYS A 169 -1.72 -5.66 11.76
N ILE A 170 -1.29 -4.80 10.85
CA ILE A 170 -2.08 -4.40 9.68
C ILE A 170 -2.40 -5.62 8.81
N LEU A 171 -1.42 -6.47 8.51
CA LEU A 171 -1.66 -7.69 7.73
C LEU A 171 -2.71 -8.59 8.38
N VAL A 172 -2.54 -8.91 9.68
CA VAL A 172 -3.38 -9.93 10.34
C VAL A 172 -4.74 -9.38 10.78
N ARG A 173 -4.83 -8.11 11.16
CA ARG A 173 -6.03 -7.52 11.77
C ARG A 173 -6.86 -6.67 10.81
N ALA A 174 -6.25 -6.22 9.71
CA ALA A 174 -6.91 -5.39 8.72
C ALA A 174 -6.94 -6.05 7.34
N VAL A 175 -5.80 -6.22 6.69
CA VAL A 175 -5.71 -6.62 5.27
C VAL A 175 -6.35 -7.99 5.03
N VAL A 176 -5.94 -9.02 5.75
CA VAL A 176 -6.52 -10.37 5.56
C VAL A 176 -8.03 -10.38 5.84
N PRO A 177 -8.55 -9.84 6.97
CA PRO A 177 -9.99 -9.78 7.20
C PRO A 177 -10.75 -8.95 6.17
N MET A 178 -10.18 -7.87 5.66
CA MET A 178 -10.76 -7.00 4.64
C MET A 178 -10.90 -7.74 3.30
N ASN A 179 -9.81 -8.36 2.82
CA ASN A 179 -9.83 -9.12 1.57
C ASN A 179 -10.77 -10.35 1.64
N GLN A 180 -10.89 -10.99 2.81
CA GLN A 180 -11.87 -12.08 3.03
C GLN A 180 -13.31 -11.62 2.90
N ARG A 181 -13.60 -10.33 3.12
CA ARG A 181 -14.91 -9.71 2.94
C ARG A 181 -15.12 -9.13 1.55
N GLY A 182 -14.21 -9.42 0.63
CA GLY A 182 -14.30 -8.94 -0.74
C GLY A 182 -13.89 -7.48 -0.93
N VAL A 183 -13.37 -6.80 0.10
CA VAL A 183 -12.83 -5.45 -0.05
C VAL A 183 -11.36 -5.52 -0.42
N ILE A 184 -10.97 -4.81 -1.47
CA ILE A 184 -9.60 -4.66 -1.96
C ILE A 184 -9.27 -3.19 -1.93
N HIS A 185 -8.20 -2.81 -1.24
CA HIS A 185 -7.76 -1.40 -1.17
C HIS A 185 -7.05 -0.95 -2.46
N ASN A 186 -6.26 -1.83 -3.03
CA ASN A 186 -5.57 -1.66 -4.32
C ASN A 186 -4.53 -0.51 -4.41
N ASP A 187 -4.27 0.22 -3.31
CA ASP A 187 -3.23 1.26 -3.22
C ASP A 187 -2.58 1.33 -1.83
N LEU A 188 -2.40 0.17 -1.17
CA LEU A 188 -1.67 0.16 0.10
C LEU A 188 -0.19 0.49 -0.14
N LYS A 189 0.31 1.46 0.62
CA LYS A 189 1.70 1.94 0.65
C LYS A 189 1.93 2.75 1.92
N SER A 190 3.15 3.19 2.16
CA SER A 190 3.51 3.93 3.37
C SER A 190 2.72 5.23 3.57
N GLU A 191 2.37 5.92 2.49
CA GLU A 191 1.61 7.18 2.53
C GLU A 191 0.14 6.96 2.90
N ASN A 192 -0.41 5.76 2.66
CA ASN A 192 -1.79 5.40 2.95
C ASN A 192 -1.96 4.66 4.30
N LEU A 193 -0.91 4.68 5.12
CA LEU A 193 -0.91 4.15 6.49
C LEU A 193 -0.57 5.28 7.46
N LEU A 194 -1.53 5.69 8.30
CA LEU A 194 -1.31 6.74 9.31
C LEU A 194 -0.97 6.14 10.66
N VAL A 195 0.02 6.74 11.33
CA VAL A 195 0.45 6.39 12.68
C VAL A 195 0.03 7.50 13.65
N ASP A 196 -0.82 7.16 14.62
CA ASP A 196 -1.25 8.11 15.64
C ASP A 196 -0.23 8.20 16.82
N ARG A 197 -0.48 9.13 17.73
CA ARG A 197 0.37 9.36 18.92
C ARG A 197 0.41 8.16 19.87
N ASN A 198 -0.58 7.26 19.78
CA ASN A 198 -0.66 6.02 20.59
C ASN A 198 -0.02 4.83 19.85
N ASN A 199 0.64 5.06 18.73
CA ASN A 199 1.24 4.03 17.88
C ASN A 199 0.22 3.04 17.28
N HIS A 200 -1.02 3.49 17.04
CA HIS A 200 -1.95 2.74 16.20
C HIS A 200 -1.73 3.11 14.74
N VAL A 201 -1.79 2.10 13.87
CA VAL A 201 -1.70 2.30 12.42
C VAL A 201 -3.04 2.05 11.79
N ARG A 202 -3.49 3.00 10.94
CA ARG A 202 -4.76 2.92 10.22
C ARG A 202 -4.59 3.09 8.73
N ILE A 203 -5.37 2.35 7.98
CA ILE A 203 -5.49 2.44 6.52
C ILE A 203 -6.40 3.61 6.18
N ILE A 204 -5.97 4.43 5.21
CA ILE A 204 -6.68 5.60 4.67
C ILE A 204 -6.68 5.55 3.15
N ASP A 205 -7.40 6.48 2.53
CA ASP A 205 -7.43 6.71 1.08
C ASP A 205 -8.00 5.54 0.27
N TRP A 206 -9.31 5.48 0.23
CA TRP A 206 -10.09 4.43 -0.44
C TRP A 206 -10.39 4.74 -1.91
N GLY A 207 -9.75 5.76 -2.50
CA GLY A 207 -10.04 6.24 -3.85
C GLY A 207 -9.80 5.22 -4.97
N LEU A 208 -8.96 4.21 -4.74
CA LEU A 208 -8.70 3.10 -5.67
C LEU A 208 -9.23 1.75 -5.17
N ALA A 209 -9.94 1.77 -4.05
CA ALA A 209 -10.50 0.56 -3.48
C ALA A 209 -11.75 0.08 -4.26
N GLY A 210 -12.05 -1.17 -4.12
CA GLY A 210 -13.24 -1.77 -4.71
C GLY A 210 -13.73 -2.99 -3.92
N THR A 211 -14.93 -3.42 -4.24
CA THR A 211 -15.53 -4.60 -3.63
C THR A 211 -15.77 -5.67 -4.66
N THR A 212 -15.53 -6.93 -4.28
CA THR A 212 -15.95 -8.10 -5.02
C THR A 212 -17.05 -8.78 -4.24
N THR A 213 -18.15 -9.14 -4.91
CA THR A 213 -19.25 -9.90 -4.30
C THR A 213 -19.27 -11.32 -4.84
N PRO A 214 -19.95 -12.27 -4.18
CA PRO A 214 -20.10 -13.63 -4.72
C PRO A 214 -20.74 -13.68 -6.11
N GLU A 215 -21.55 -12.67 -6.44
CA GLU A 215 -22.22 -12.55 -7.75
C GLU A 215 -21.31 -11.93 -8.81
N GLN A 216 -20.24 -11.28 -8.41
CA GLN A 216 -19.30 -10.58 -9.28
C GLN A 216 -18.10 -11.47 -9.60
N VAL A 217 -18.32 -12.37 -10.58
CA VAL A 217 -17.34 -13.41 -10.99
C VAL A 217 -16.18 -12.81 -11.80
N ILE A 218 -16.43 -11.70 -12.51
CA ILE A 218 -15.46 -11.05 -13.40
C ILE A 218 -14.64 -10.04 -12.63
N PRO A 219 -13.31 -9.93 -12.86
CA PRO A 219 -12.51 -8.86 -12.28
C PRO A 219 -13.16 -7.53 -12.57
N VAL A 220 -13.42 -6.76 -11.53
CA VAL A 220 -14.04 -5.45 -11.70
C VAL A 220 -13.18 -4.65 -12.65
N ARG A 221 -13.77 -4.02 -13.65
CA ARG A 221 -13.08 -3.19 -14.66
C ARG A 221 -12.12 -2.17 -14.03
N HIS A 222 -12.43 -1.77 -12.81
CA HIS A 222 -11.61 -0.93 -11.95
C HIS A 222 -10.23 -1.52 -11.62
N PHE A 223 -10.08 -2.86 -11.57
CA PHE A 223 -8.82 -3.54 -11.28
C PHE A 223 -8.07 -3.97 -12.55
N MET A 224 -8.75 -3.99 -13.68
CA MET A 224 -8.13 -4.28 -14.98
C MET A 224 -7.38 -3.04 -15.49
N ASN A 225 -6.31 -3.29 -16.24
CA ASN A 225 -5.51 -2.24 -16.88
C ASN A 225 -4.96 -1.19 -15.90
N ASN A 226 -4.84 -1.55 -14.62
CA ASN A 226 -4.17 -0.68 -13.67
C ASN A 226 -2.68 -0.54 -14.03
N PRO A 227 -2.10 0.66 -13.89
CA PRO A 227 -0.68 0.83 -14.13
C PRO A 227 0.13 -0.04 -13.18
N VAL A 228 1.20 -0.64 -13.71
CA VAL A 228 2.17 -1.35 -12.87
C VAL A 228 2.82 -0.34 -11.91
N SER A 229 2.89 -0.69 -10.64
CA SER A 229 3.40 0.19 -9.59
C SER A 229 4.11 -0.65 -8.52
N PHE A 230 5.07 -0.07 -7.83
CA PHE A 230 5.85 -0.74 -6.79
C PHE A 230 5.01 -1.39 -5.67
N ASN A 231 3.85 -0.83 -5.38
CA ASN A 231 2.94 -1.29 -4.33
C ASN A 231 1.88 -2.30 -4.83
N ARG A 232 2.02 -2.79 -6.05
CA ARG A 232 1.18 -3.85 -6.64
C ARG A 232 2.04 -5.02 -7.09
N PRO A 233 1.49 -6.25 -7.09
CA PRO A 233 2.21 -7.42 -7.58
C PRO A 233 2.64 -7.28 -9.03
N PHE A 234 3.71 -7.94 -9.42
CA PHE A 234 4.13 -8.01 -10.83
C PHE A 234 3.02 -8.54 -11.74
N SER A 235 2.14 -9.37 -11.19
CA SER A 235 0.97 -9.87 -11.92
C SER A 235 -0.04 -8.82 -12.36
N THR A 236 0.06 -7.58 -11.90
CA THR A 236 -0.74 -6.48 -12.43
C THR A 236 -0.57 -6.35 -13.95
N MET A 237 0.61 -6.70 -14.49
CA MET A 237 0.88 -6.71 -15.93
C MET A 237 -0.03 -7.65 -16.72
N VAL A 238 -0.47 -8.76 -16.12
CA VAL A 238 -1.28 -9.78 -16.77
C VAL A 238 -2.78 -9.67 -16.46
N ILE A 239 -3.19 -8.69 -15.63
CA ILE A 239 -4.60 -8.35 -15.40
C ILE A 239 -5.05 -7.31 -16.44
N SER A 240 -4.99 -7.67 -17.69
CA SER A 240 -5.33 -6.82 -18.83
C SER A 240 -5.95 -7.66 -19.95
N SER A 241 -7.02 -7.15 -20.58
CA SER A 241 -7.62 -7.78 -21.77
C SER A 241 -6.63 -7.92 -22.90
N ASP A 242 -5.88 -6.84 -23.17
CA ASP A 242 -4.92 -6.79 -24.29
C ASP A 242 -3.81 -7.83 -24.11
N VAL A 243 -3.32 -8.02 -22.88
CA VAL A 243 -2.32 -9.05 -22.57
C VAL A 243 -2.92 -10.45 -22.69
N CYS A 244 -4.17 -10.65 -22.29
CA CYS A 244 -4.86 -11.94 -22.49
C CYS A 244 -4.99 -12.29 -23.97
N ASP A 245 -5.41 -11.34 -24.79
CA ASP A 245 -5.57 -11.52 -26.23
C ASP A 245 -4.21 -11.76 -26.92
N LEU A 246 -3.20 -10.99 -26.51
CA LEU A 246 -1.83 -11.15 -27.02
C LEU A 246 -1.24 -12.51 -26.65
N TYR A 247 -1.44 -12.97 -25.42
CA TYR A 247 -0.99 -14.29 -24.96
C TYR A 247 -1.69 -15.42 -25.73
N SER A 248 -2.99 -15.33 -25.89
CA SER A 248 -3.75 -16.31 -26.68
C SER A 248 -3.30 -16.35 -28.12
N SER A 249 -3.18 -15.21 -28.79
CA SER A 249 -2.84 -15.12 -30.22
C SER A 249 -1.37 -15.47 -30.52
N LYS A 250 -0.43 -14.99 -29.70
CA LYS A 250 1.02 -15.13 -29.98
C LYS A 250 1.63 -16.38 -29.37
N VAL A 251 1.06 -16.91 -28.28
CA VAL A 251 1.63 -18.07 -27.59
C VAL A 251 0.74 -19.30 -27.80
N LEU A 252 -0.50 -19.27 -27.33
CA LEU A 252 -1.33 -20.48 -27.29
C LEU A 252 -1.75 -20.96 -28.68
N ASN A 253 -2.10 -20.05 -29.59
CA ASN A 253 -2.52 -20.39 -30.93
C ASN A 253 -1.34 -20.72 -31.87
N SER A 254 -0.10 -20.42 -31.46
CA SER A 254 1.10 -20.81 -32.21
C SER A 254 1.53 -22.28 -32.00
N MET A 255 0.96 -22.95 -31.01
CA MET A 255 1.28 -24.34 -30.66
C MET A 255 0.27 -25.29 -31.29
N THR A 256 0.73 -26.43 -31.77
CA THR A 256 -0.13 -27.51 -32.28
C THR A 256 -0.73 -28.29 -31.13
N ASN A 257 0.10 -28.69 -30.18
CA ASN A 257 -0.30 -29.47 -29.00
C ASN A 257 0.14 -28.77 -27.70
N LEU A 258 -0.82 -28.15 -27.01
CA LEU A 258 -0.55 -27.45 -25.76
C LEU A 258 -0.09 -28.35 -24.62
N GLU A 259 -0.49 -29.64 -24.60
CA GLU A 259 -0.08 -30.54 -23.51
C GLU A 259 1.43 -30.82 -23.53
N THR A 260 2.03 -30.84 -24.71
CA THR A 260 3.46 -31.15 -24.86
C THR A 260 4.32 -29.91 -25.08
N GLU A 261 3.78 -28.86 -25.71
CA GLU A 261 4.55 -27.68 -26.12
C GLU A 261 4.50 -26.53 -25.11
N LEU A 262 3.42 -26.42 -24.29
CA LEU A 262 3.29 -25.35 -23.32
C LEU A 262 4.15 -25.67 -22.09
N THR A 263 5.21 -24.91 -21.92
CA THR A 263 6.12 -24.98 -20.78
C THR A 263 6.26 -23.61 -20.12
N VAL A 264 6.63 -23.58 -18.83
CA VAL A 264 6.94 -22.31 -18.15
C VAL A 264 8.03 -21.53 -18.89
N ALA A 265 9.04 -22.21 -19.44
CA ALA A 265 10.12 -21.58 -20.20
C ALA A 265 9.60 -20.83 -21.44
N ARG A 266 8.70 -21.45 -22.22
CA ARG A 266 8.11 -20.84 -23.41
C ARG A 266 7.20 -19.65 -23.06
N VAL A 267 6.42 -19.77 -21.97
CA VAL A 267 5.63 -18.63 -21.46
C VAL A 267 6.54 -17.52 -20.94
N LYS A 268 7.71 -17.87 -20.38
CA LYS A 268 8.70 -16.89 -19.90
C LYS A 268 9.30 -16.06 -21.04
N GLU A 269 9.50 -16.61 -22.22
CA GLU A 269 9.92 -15.84 -23.40
C GLU A 269 8.92 -14.72 -23.71
N PHE A 270 7.62 -15.03 -23.70
CA PHE A 270 6.55 -14.05 -23.88
C PHE A 270 6.53 -12.99 -22.80
N THR A 271 6.57 -13.41 -21.51
CA THR A 271 6.53 -12.43 -20.39
C THR A 271 7.81 -11.62 -20.29
N SER A 272 8.94 -12.12 -20.78
CA SER A 272 10.19 -11.37 -20.90
C SER A 272 10.07 -10.25 -21.94
N ALA A 273 9.46 -10.53 -23.08
CA ALA A 273 9.19 -9.51 -24.10
C ALA A 273 8.16 -8.48 -23.59
N LEU A 274 7.11 -8.94 -22.93
CA LEU A 274 6.09 -8.09 -22.30
C LEU A 274 6.71 -7.15 -21.26
N TYR A 275 7.59 -7.66 -20.39
CA TYR A 275 8.27 -6.82 -19.39
C TYR A 275 9.15 -5.74 -20.04
N LYS A 276 9.88 -6.06 -21.11
CA LYS A 276 10.65 -5.05 -21.86
C LYS A 276 9.73 -3.95 -22.42
N LEU A 277 8.61 -4.33 -23.01
CA LEU A 277 7.64 -3.37 -23.50
C LEU A 277 7.13 -2.45 -22.37
N TYR A 278 6.82 -2.99 -21.19
CA TYR A 278 6.41 -2.19 -20.04
C TYR A 278 7.50 -1.23 -19.55
N ILE A 279 8.77 -1.62 -19.59
CA ILE A 279 9.89 -0.75 -19.17
C ILE A 279 10.16 0.34 -20.22
N ASP A 280 10.04 0.01 -21.49
CA ASP A 280 10.42 0.91 -22.59
C ASP A 280 9.28 1.90 -22.93
N GLU A 281 8.02 1.49 -22.82
CA GLU A 281 6.85 2.26 -23.25
C GLU A 281 6.07 2.89 -22.08
N PHE A 282 6.14 2.29 -20.89
CA PHE A 282 5.35 2.72 -19.74
C PHE A 282 6.23 3.09 -18.55
N ASP A 283 5.92 4.23 -17.94
CA ASP A 283 6.58 4.64 -16.70
C ASP A 283 6.00 3.81 -15.52
N ILE A 284 6.79 2.81 -15.08
CA ILE A 284 6.44 2.03 -13.89
C ILE A 284 6.69 2.90 -12.65
N LYS A 285 5.60 3.34 -12.01
CA LYS A 285 5.68 4.16 -10.80
C LYS A 285 6.46 3.46 -9.70
N GLY A 286 7.56 4.10 -9.28
CA GLY A 286 8.42 3.59 -8.22
C GLY A 286 9.26 2.38 -8.63
N TYR A 287 9.59 2.24 -9.92
CA TYR A 287 10.47 1.19 -10.42
C TYR A 287 11.83 1.15 -9.71
N GLU A 288 12.32 2.30 -9.29
CA GLU A 288 13.54 2.46 -8.51
C GLU A 288 13.52 1.67 -7.18
N TYR A 289 12.36 1.46 -6.55
CA TYR A 289 12.24 0.63 -5.35
C TYR A 289 12.67 -0.81 -5.60
N PHE A 290 12.23 -1.38 -6.73
CA PHE A 290 12.64 -2.74 -7.11
C PHE A 290 14.14 -2.79 -7.43
N GLN A 291 14.67 -1.79 -8.11
CA GLN A 291 16.09 -1.70 -8.41
C GLN A 291 16.93 -1.69 -7.13
N TYR A 292 16.56 -0.90 -6.10
CA TYR A 292 17.26 -0.88 -4.82
C TYR A 292 17.24 -2.23 -4.10
N ILE A 293 16.10 -2.94 -4.12
CA ILE A 293 16.00 -4.26 -3.50
C ILE A 293 16.90 -5.26 -4.23
N PHE A 294 16.79 -5.33 -5.56
CA PHE A 294 17.58 -6.26 -6.36
C PHE A 294 19.07 -5.93 -6.33
N LYS A 295 19.44 -4.66 -6.30
CA LYS A 295 20.81 -4.21 -6.07
C LYS A 295 21.35 -4.68 -4.71
N SER A 296 20.52 -4.59 -3.69
CA SER A 296 20.84 -5.11 -2.36
C SER A 296 21.01 -6.63 -2.37
N MET A 297 20.24 -7.39 -3.17
CA MET A 297 20.28 -8.86 -3.24
C MET A 297 21.46 -9.38 -4.06
N TYR A 298 21.69 -8.79 -5.23
CA TYR A 298 22.52 -9.36 -6.28
C TYR A 298 23.70 -8.48 -6.70
N GLY A 299 23.84 -7.30 -6.10
CA GLY A 299 24.85 -6.30 -6.47
C GLY A 299 24.42 -5.47 -7.69
N GLU A 300 25.16 -4.36 -7.92
CA GLU A 300 24.84 -3.35 -8.94
C GLU A 300 24.78 -3.95 -10.35
N SER A 301 25.80 -4.75 -10.71
CA SER A 301 25.96 -5.28 -12.07
C SER A 301 24.90 -6.28 -12.49
N HIS A 302 24.30 -7.00 -11.53
CA HIS A 302 23.32 -8.06 -11.81
C HIS A 302 21.87 -7.65 -11.50
N ALA A 303 21.66 -6.54 -10.81
CA ALA A 303 20.33 -6.14 -10.32
C ALA A 303 19.28 -6.07 -11.42
N LYS A 304 19.61 -5.43 -12.56
CA LYS A 304 18.67 -5.24 -13.67
C LYS A 304 18.28 -6.57 -14.34
N SER A 305 19.25 -7.44 -14.60
CA SER A 305 18.98 -8.75 -15.22
C SER A 305 18.20 -9.67 -14.28
N MET A 306 18.54 -9.68 -12.99
CA MET A 306 17.84 -10.48 -11.98
C MET A 306 16.41 -9.98 -11.72
N LEU A 307 16.18 -8.67 -11.75
CA LEU A 307 14.83 -8.12 -11.66
C LEU A 307 13.99 -8.53 -12.89
N HIS A 308 14.55 -8.40 -14.09
CA HIS A 308 13.90 -8.85 -15.32
C HIS A 308 13.55 -10.35 -15.24
N ASP A 309 14.50 -11.17 -14.83
CA ASP A 309 14.30 -12.61 -14.71
C ASP A 309 13.20 -12.95 -13.68
N ALA A 310 13.23 -12.29 -12.52
CA ALA A 310 12.22 -12.48 -11.46
C ALA A 310 10.81 -12.10 -11.91
N VAL A 311 10.64 -10.92 -12.54
CA VAL A 311 9.33 -10.48 -13.04
C VAL A 311 8.81 -11.41 -14.12
N SER A 312 9.68 -11.76 -15.09
CA SER A 312 9.31 -12.63 -16.20
C SER A 312 8.94 -14.03 -15.72
N THR A 313 9.69 -14.60 -14.78
CA THR A 313 9.38 -15.91 -14.19
C THR A 313 8.08 -15.88 -13.39
N TYR A 314 7.92 -14.88 -12.51
CA TYR A 314 6.72 -14.70 -11.69
C TYR A 314 5.44 -14.63 -12.54
N THR A 315 5.48 -13.85 -13.62
CA THR A 315 4.32 -13.69 -14.51
C THR A 315 4.11 -14.90 -15.42
N ALA A 316 5.19 -15.57 -15.83
CA ALA A 316 5.10 -16.79 -16.64
C ALA A 316 4.44 -17.93 -15.88
N GLU A 317 4.79 -18.14 -14.62
CA GLU A 317 4.16 -19.16 -13.77
C GLU A 317 2.65 -18.91 -13.64
N ILE A 318 2.21 -17.67 -13.51
CA ILE A 318 0.78 -17.33 -13.44
C ILE A 318 0.07 -17.71 -14.72
N LEU A 319 0.57 -17.24 -15.87
CA LEU A 319 -0.04 -17.54 -17.16
C LEU A 319 -0.06 -19.05 -17.41
N TYR A 320 1.03 -19.76 -17.13
CA TYR A 320 1.12 -21.21 -17.27
C TYR A 320 0.09 -21.97 -16.43
N HIS A 321 0.00 -21.66 -15.13
CA HIS A 321 -0.90 -22.36 -14.20
C HIS A 321 -2.37 -22.07 -14.45
N PHE A 322 -2.68 -20.86 -14.89
CA PHE A 322 -4.06 -20.45 -15.19
C PHE A 322 -4.41 -20.47 -16.67
N THR A 323 -3.64 -21.17 -17.51
CA THR A 323 -4.02 -21.41 -18.90
C THR A 323 -5.11 -22.49 -18.98
N ASP A 324 -6.21 -22.16 -19.64
CA ASP A 324 -7.18 -23.14 -20.14
C ASP A 324 -6.65 -23.72 -21.45
N ARG A 325 -6.17 -24.96 -21.39
CA ARG A 325 -5.58 -25.63 -22.57
C ARG A 325 -6.61 -25.99 -23.60
N ALA A 326 -7.83 -26.33 -23.17
CA ALA A 326 -8.93 -26.69 -24.08
C ALA A 326 -9.41 -25.48 -24.91
N ASN A 327 -9.62 -24.34 -24.23
CA ASN A 327 -10.12 -23.12 -24.86
C ASN A 327 -9.00 -22.18 -25.33
N ARG A 328 -7.75 -22.51 -25.10
CA ARG A 328 -6.57 -21.69 -25.47
C ARG A 328 -6.65 -20.26 -24.96
N THR A 329 -6.98 -20.10 -23.67
CA THR A 329 -7.16 -18.80 -23.03
C THR A 329 -6.50 -18.75 -21.66
N PHE A 330 -6.21 -17.54 -21.20
CA PHE A 330 -5.82 -17.29 -19.81
C PHE A 330 -7.08 -17.11 -18.95
N ARG A 331 -7.23 -17.94 -17.93
CA ARG A 331 -8.35 -17.87 -16.97
C ARG A 331 -8.13 -16.72 -15.98
N MET A 332 -8.12 -15.49 -16.51
CA MET A 332 -7.83 -14.26 -15.75
C MET A 332 -8.77 -14.09 -14.56
N THR A 333 -10.08 -14.35 -14.75
CA THR A 333 -11.09 -14.25 -13.70
C THR A 333 -10.79 -15.22 -12.55
N GLU A 334 -10.42 -16.46 -12.87
CA GLU A 334 -10.07 -17.45 -11.86
C GLU A 334 -8.80 -17.05 -11.08
N TYR A 335 -7.79 -16.56 -11.80
CA TYR A 335 -6.57 -16.04 -11.16
C TYR A 335 -6.89 -14.85 -10.23
N PHE A 336 -7.70 -13.90 -10.71
CA PHE A 336 -8.11 -12.76 -9.91
C PHE A 336 -8.81 -13.20 -8.62
N GLU A 337 -9.82 -14.04 -8.73
CA GLU A 337 -10.64 -14.48 -7.59
C GLU A 337 -9.88 -15.39 -6.61
N LYS A 338 -9.00 -16.24 -7.11
CA LYS A 338 -8.29 -17.19 -6.28
C LYS A 338 -7.01 -16.64 -5.66
N VAL A 339 -6.32 -15.71 -6.33
CA VAL A 339 -4.97 -15.29 -5.96
C VAL A 339 -4.81 -13.77 -5.89
N TYR A 340 -5.02 -13.05 -7.00
CA TYR A 340 -4.65 -11.64 -7.14
C TYR A 340 -5.27 -10.76 -6.06
N ARG A 341 -6.58 -10.85 -5.85
CA ARG A 341 -7.31 -10.01 -4.88
C ARG A 341 -6.84 -10.17 -3.44
N TYR A 342 -6.22 -11.31 -3.10
CA TYR A 342 -5.65 -11.55 -1.78
C TYR A 342 -4.20 -11.09 -1.68
N ASN A 343 -3.48 -11.08 -2.80
CA ASN A 343 -2.07 -10.73 -2.84
C ASN A 343 -1.83 -9.24 -2.98
N THR A 344 -2.70 -8.49 -3.67
CA THR A 344 -2.45 -7.09 -4.00
C THR A 344 -2.26 -6.21 -2.76
N ASP A 345 -3.13 -6.33 -1.77
CA ASP A 345 -3.02 -5.53 -0.54
C ASP A 345 -1.94 -6.03 0.43
N VAL A 346 -1.66 -7.34 0.42
CA VAL A 346 -0.51 -7.90 1.15
C VAL A 346 0.79 -7.36 0.57
N TRP A 347 0.92 -7.38 -0.77
CA TRP A 347 2.07 -6.81 -1.47
C TRP A 347 2.25 -5.32 -1.17
N GLY A 348 1.16 -4.54 -1.28
CA GLY A 348 1.17 -3.12 -0.97
C GLY A 348 1.60 -2.83 0.47
N THR A 349 1.15 -3.64 1.43
CA THR A 349 1.61 -3.54 2.82
C THR A 349 3.10 -3.87 2.95
N MET A 350 3.60 -4.87 2.20
CA MET A 350 5.01 -5.24 2.21
C MET A 350 5.90 -4.19 1.55
N SER A 351 5.38 -3.43 0.60
CA SER A 351 6.13 -2.35 -0.07
C SER A 351 6.63 -1.26 0.88
N VAL A 352 6.00 -1.10 2.04
CA VAL A 352 6.47 -0.21 3.12
C VAL A 352 7.91 -0.52 3.52
N LEU A 353 8.30 -1.79 3.50
CA LEU A 353 9.63 -2.26 3.87
C LEU A 353 10.70 -1.97 2.81
N TYR A 354 10.31 -1.53 1.61
CA TYR A 354 11.27 -1.15 0.57
C TYR A 354 12.19 0.00 1.04
N SER A 355 11.65 0.89 1.86
CA SER A 355 12.41 1.99 2.47
C SER A 355 13.65 1.51 3.25
N ILE A 356 13.63 0.30 3.82
CA ILE A 356 14.78 -0.29 4.55
C ILE A 356 16.00 -0.46 3.62
N PHE A 357 15.78 -0.75 2.33
CA PHE A 357 16.85 -0.91 1.34
C PHE A 357 17.34 0.41 0.76
N MET A 358 16.53 1.47 0.86
CA MET A 358 16.84 2.80 0.30
C MET A 358 17.51 3.71 1.32
N LEU A 359 17.26 3.49 2.60
CA LEU A 359 17.85 4.32 3.67
C LEU A 359 19.36 4.10 3.73
N PRO A 360 20.16 5.19 3.86
CA PRO A 360 21.61 5.06 4.00
C PRO A 360 21.98 4.33 5.29
N ARG A 361 23.14 3.67 5.32
CA ARG A 361 23.65 2.95 6.51
C ARG A 361 23.62 3.80 7.78
N THR A 362 23.89 5.10 7.65
CA THR A 362 23.88 6.08 8.76
C THR A 362 22.51 6.27 9.41
N SER A 363 21.42 5.88 8.74
CA SER A 363 20.08 5.89 9.33
C SER A 363 19.88 4.81 10.39
N PHE A 364 20.81 3.86 10.54
CA PHE A 364 20.66 2.72 11.44
C PHE A 364 21.65 2.80 12.60
N ILE A 365 21.12 2.90 13.83
CA ILE A 365 21.91 2.88 15.08
C ILE A 365 22.04 1.42 15.54
N MET A 366 22.95 0.70 14.90
CA MET A 366 23.32 -0.68 15.24
C MET A 366 24.70 -1.03 14.68
N SER A 367 25.31 -2.10 15.19
CA SER A 367 26.59 -2.59 14.65
C SER A 367 26.45 -3.05 13.20
N ASP A 368 27.55 -3.06 12.44
CA ASP A 368 27.54 -3.53 11.06
C ASP A 368 27.10 -4.98 10.94
N ALA A 369 27.52 -5.83 11.87
CA ALA A 369 27.07 -7.23 11.92
C ALA A 369 25.55 -7.34 12.08
N ALA A 370 24.93 -6.53 12.95
CA ALA A 370 23.48 -6.49 13.14
C ALA A 370 22.76 -5.94 11.89
N TYR A 371 23.32 -4.90 11.27
CA TYR A 371 22.78 -4.31 10.06
C TYR A 371 22.79 -5.31 8.89
N HIS A 372 23.91 -5.97 8.65
CA HIS A 372 24.02 -6.96 7.58
C HIS A 372 23.13 -8.20 7.82
N ASP A 373 23.00 -8.66 9.08
CA ASP A 373 22.08 -9.77 9.39
C ASP A 373 20.62 -9.37 9.20
N MET A 374 20.25 -8.16 9.61
CA MET A 374 18.93 -7.58 9.36
C MET A 374 18.60 -7.54 7.85
N LEU A 375 19.47 -6.94 7.03
CA LEU A 375 19.27 -6.85 5.59
C LEU A 375 19.18 -8.24 4.94
N ARG A 376 20.04 -9.19 5.31
CA ARG A 376 19.98 -10.57 4.81
C ARG A 376 18.61 -11.19 5.05
N ARG A 377 18.01 -10.97 6.23
CA ARG A 377 16.68 -11.50 6.58
C ARG A 377 15.56 -10.83 5.82
N TYR A 378 15.62 -9.52 5.61
CA TYR A 378 14.66 -8.85 4.72
C TYR A 378 14.78 -9.33 3.27
N ARG A 379 16.00 -9.49 2.75
CA ARG A 379 16.23 -10.09 1.43
C ARG A 379 15.60 -11.47 1.32
N SER A 380 15.82 -12.34 2.34
CA SER A 380 15.20 -13.65 2.40
C SER A 380 13.66 -13.57 2.41
N LEU A 381 13.07 -12.66 3.18
CA LEU A 381 11.62 -12.45 3.19
C LEU A 381 11.09 -12.10 1.79
N PHE A 382 11.74 -11.17 1.10
CA PHE A 382 11.30 -10.78 -0.24
C PHE A 382 11.52 -11.88 -1.27
N SER A 383 12.69 -12.52 -1.30
CA SER A 383 13.00 -13.55 -2.30
C SER A 383 12.18 -14.84 -2.12
N THR A 384 11.83 -15.22 -0.88
CA THR A 384 11.19 -16.53 -0.60
C THR A 384 9.70 -16.45 -0.28
N VAL A 385 9.14 -15.25 -0.12
CA VAL A 385 7.71 -15.07 0.22
C VAL A 385 7.04 -14.06 -0.70
N VAL A 386 7.60 -12.85 -0.85
CA VAL A 386 6.90 -11.78 -1.59
C VAL A 386 7.04 -11.97 -3.10
N PHE A 387 8.24 -12.27 -3.60
CA PHE A 387 8.54 -12.41 -5.03
C PHE A 387 8.55 -13.88 -5.50
N ALA A 388 8.20 -14.82 -4.63
CA ALA A 388 8.41 -16.25 -4.92
C ALA A 388 7.35 -16.81 -5.89
N ASN A 389 6.08 -16.87 -5.45
CA ASN A 389 5.05 -17.64 -6.14
C ASN A 389 3.88 -16.74 -6.57
N GLY A 390 3.88 -16.32 -7.83
CA GLY A 390 2.81 -15.46 -8.37
C GLY A 390 1.46 -16.15 -8.52
N HIS A 391 1.46 -17.46 -8.70
CA HIS A 391 0.26 -18.27 -8.92
C HIS A 391 -0.42 -18.78 -7.64
N GLU A 392 0.14 -18.45 -6.45
CA GLU A 392 -0.40 -18.83 -5.16
C GLU A 392 -0.69 -17.61 -4.28
N ARG A 393 -1.56 -17.80 -3.28
CA ARG A 393 -1.77 -16.78 -2.25
C ARG A 393 -0.53 -16.62 -1.38
N MET A 394 -0.11 -15.38 -1.17
CA MET A 394 1.00 -15.07 -0.29
C MET A 394 0.71 -15.53 1.14
N ASN A 395 1.60 -16.30 1.70
CA ASN A 395 1.45 -16.85 3.05
C ASN A 395 1.76 -15.78 4.11
N VAL A 396 0.72 -15.06 4.56
CA VAL A 396 0.84 -13.99 5.56
C VAL A 396 1.42 -14.51 6.89
N SER A 397 1.11 -15.74 7.28
CA SER A 397 1.68 -16.32 8.52
C SER A 397 3.21 -16.46 8.39
N ARG A 398 3.71 -16.84 7.22
CA ARG A 398 5.15 -16.92 6.93
C ARG A 398 5.78 -15.51 6.92
N VAL A 399 5.11 -14.51 6.34
CA VAL A 399 5.55 -13.11 6.43
C VAL A 399 5.74 -12.67 7.89
N VAL A 400 4.71 -12.85 8.71
CA VAL A 400 4.74 -12.48 10.14
C VAL A 400 5.83 -13.23 10.90
N GLN A 401 6.07 -14.50 10.58
CA GLN A 401 7.15 -15.28 11.16
C GLN A 401 8.53 -14.71 10.81
N HIS A 402 8.76 -14.34 9.55
CA HIS A 402 10.01 -13.69 9.14
C HIS A 402 10.23 -12.36 9.88
N LEU A 403 9.20 -11.51 9.98
CA LEU A 403 9.30 -10.23 10.70
C LEU A 403 9.64 -10.44 12.18
N ARG A 404 9.07 -11.45 12.83
CA ARG A 404 9.42 -11.84 14.21
C ARG A 404 10.86 -12.31 14.33
N HIS A 405 11.34 -13.13 13.38
CA HIS A 405 12.74 -13.59 13.38
C HIS A 405 13.72 -12.43 13.18
N ILE A 406 13.36 -11.42 12.37
CA ILE A 406 14.16 -10.20 12.22
C ILE A 406 14.24 -9.48 13.57
N ASN A 407 13.11 -9.28 14.25
CA ASN A 407 13.07 -8.64 15.57
C ASN A 407 13.96 -9.35 16.59
N VAL A 408 13.87 -10.68 16.69
CA VAL A 408 14.68 -11.49 17.60
C VAL A 408 16.18 -11.35 17.30
N ALA A 409 16.54 -11.35 16.02
CA ALA A 409 17.94 -11.22 15.60
C ALA A 409 18.53 -9.87 15.98
N VAL A 410 17.83 -8.77 15.67
CA VAL A 410 18.29 -7.41 15.97
C VAL A 410 18.44 -7.19 17.48
N PHE A 411 17.52 -7.71 18.32
CA PHE A 411 17.62 -7.61 19.77
C PHE A 411 18.77 -8.47 20.35
N LYS A 412 19.11 -9.61 19.77
CA LYS A 412 20.25 -10.41 20.21
C LYS A 412 21.58 -9.64 20.09
N PHE A 413 21.75 -8.86 19.03
CA PHE A 413 22.94 -8.02 18.86
C PHE A 413 23.00 -6.85 19.87
N LYS A 414 21.83 -6.30 20.27
CA LYS A 414 21.76 -5.25 21.30
C LYS A 414 22.21 -5.78 22.67
N ASN A 415 21.87 -7.01 23.01
CA ASN A 415 22.12 -7.60 24.33
C ASN A 415 23.53 -8.17 24.51
N LYS A 416 24.31 -8.41 23.43
CA LYS A 416 25.72 -8.80 23.55
C LYS A 416 26.58 -7.72 24.22
N ASN A 417 26.12 -6.46 24.21
CA ASN A 417 26.80 -5.33 24.85
C ASN A 417 26.18 -4.90 26.19
N ARG A 418 25.14 -5.57 26.67
CA ARG A 418 24.54 -5.38 28.00
C ARG A 418 24.00 -6.72 28.49
N THR A 419 24.58 -7.19 29.60
CA THR A 419 24.08 -8.32 30.40
C THR A 419 22.75 -7.95 31.08
N VAL A 420 21.66 -7.84 30.32
CA VAL A 420 20.31 -7.69 30.87
C VAL A 420 19.45 -8.81 30.31
N ARG A 421 19.12 -9.79 31.17
CA ARG A 421 18.10 -10.81 30.88
C ARG A 421 16.73 -10.13 30.80
N VAL A 422 16.25 -9.83 29.59
CA VAL A 422 14.85 -9.50 29.38
C VAL A 422 14.08 -10.84 29.39
N ARG A 423 13.41 -11.17 30.50
CA ARG A 423 12.43 -12.26 30.53
C ARG A 423 11.19 -11.77 29.76
N PHE A 424 10.98 -12.34 28.59
CA PHE A 424 9.71 -12.20 27.89
C PHE A 424 8.64 -12.99 28.67
N ASN A 425 7.81 -12.31 29.44
CA ASN A 425 6.60 -12.91 30.04
C ASN A 425 5.54 -13.04 28.93
N ILE A 426 5.73 -13.98 28.02
CA ILE A 426 4.69 -14.41 27.08
C ILE A 426 3.82 -15.40 27.87
N LYS A 427 2.65 -14.94 28.36
CA LYS A 427 1.68 -15.84 28.97
C LYS A 427 1.32 -16.92 27.94
N PRO A 428 1.50 -18.23 28.27
CA PRO A 428 1.25 -19.34 27.33
C PRO A 428 -0.18 -19.39 26.75
N ALA A 429 -1.15 -18.81 27.45
CA ALA A 429 -2.54 -18.74 27.03
C ALA A 429 -2.79 -17.88 25.78
N ALA A 430 -1.96 -16.85 25.52
CA ALA A 430 -2.11 -16.01 24.33
C ALA A 430 -1.63 -16.71 23.05
N THR A 431 -0.64 -17.62 23.19
CA THR A 431 -0.07 -18.37 22.06
C THR A 431 -1.01 -19.47 21.57
N LYS A 432 -1.72 -20.14 22.49
CA LYS A 432 -2.74 -21.17 22.14
C LYS A 432 -3.97 -20.53 21.46
N LYS A 433 -4.46 -19.39 21.98
CA LYS A 433 -5.59 -18.68 21.35
C LYS A 433 -5.22 -18.10 19.97
N ALA A 434 -4.02 -17.60 19.78
CA ALA A 434 -3.57 -17.11 18.48
C ALA A 434 -3.38 -18.24 17.46
N LYS A 435 -2.80 -19.39 17.86
CA LYS A 435 -2.70 -20.59 17.02
C LYS A 435 -4.06 -21.17 16.67
N ALA A 436 -4.97 -21.27 17.64
CA ALA A 436 -6.34 -21.75 17.41
C ALA A 436 -7.14 -20.77 16.53
N TRP A 437 -6.92 -19.45 16.66
CA TRP A 437 -7.59 -18.46 15.85
C TRP A 437 -7.08 -18.45 14.40
N ILE A 438 -5.78 -18.63 14.17
CA ILE A 438 -5.17 -18.77 12.84
C ILE A 438 -5.63 -20.09 12.20
N ALA A 439 -5.61 -21.20 12.95
CA ALA A 439 -6.04 -22.50 12.45
C ALA A 439 -7.56 -22.58 12.16
N ALA A 440 -8.39 -21.86 12.93
CA ALA A 440 -9.84 -21.87 12.76
C ALA A 440 -10.35 -20.93 11.66
N ARG A 441 -9.50 -20.03 11.11
CA ARG A 441 -9.91 -19.00 10.16
C ARG A 441 -9.08 -18.92 8.88
N VAL A 442 -8.04 -19.72 8.76
CA VAL A 442 -7.46 -20.06 7.45
C VAL A 442 -8.37 -21.16 6.89
N PRO A 443 -9.12 -20.93 5.81
CA PRO A 443 -9.89 -22.00 5.20
C PRO A 443 -8.92 -23.14 4.89
N THR A 444 -9.17 -24.31 5.43
CA THR A 444 -8.59 -25.56 4.90
C THR A 444 -8.85 -25.57 3.40
N PRO A 445 -7.93 -26.05 2.55
CA PRO A 445 -8.21 -26.25 1.15
C PRO A 445 -9.54 -27.01 1.06
N TYR A 446 -10.48 -26.45 0.30
CA TYR A 446 -11.78 -27.10 0.07
C TYR A 446 -11.53 -28.54 -0.36
N PRO A 447 -12.27 -29.52 0.19
CA PRO A 447 -12.23 -30.87 -0.34
C PRO A 447 -12.60 -30.80 -1.81
N MET A 448 -11.76 -31.39 -2.65
CA MET A 448 -12.08 -31.56 -4.07
C MET A 448 -13.37 -32.36 -4.17
N TYR A 449 -14.44 -31.73 -4.67
CA TYR A 449 -15.62 -32.45 -5.07
C TYR A 449 -15.24 -33.35 -6.27
N PRO A 450 -15.59 -34.63 -6.26
CA PRO A 450 -15.39 -35.45 -7.42
C PRO A 450 -16.24 -34.91 -8.57
N MET A 451 -15.60 -34.69 -9.71
CA MET A 451 -16.31 -34.40 -10.95
C MET A 451 -17.22 -35.61 -11.29
N ARG A 452 -18.47 -35.33 -11.44
CA ARG A 452 -19.38 -36.14 -12.28
C ARG A 452 -19.67 -35.39 -13.55
#